data_26000fc1c45ff2d987126bdcf756e8d1
#
_entry.id   26000fc1c45ff2d987126bdcf756e8d1
#
_cell.length_a   1.000
_cell.length_b   1.000
_cell.length_c   1.000
_cell.angle_alpha   90.00
_cell.angle_beta   90.00
_cell.angle_gamma   90.00
#
_symmetry.space_group_name_H-M   'P 1'
#
loop_
_entity.id
_entity.type
_entity.pdbx_description
1 polymer ?
#
loop_
_entity_poly.entity_id
_entity_poly.type
_entity_poly.pdbx_seq_one_letter_code
_entity_poly.pdbx_strand_id
1 'polypeptide(L)'
;MKKINIIYLLPEMKGASGGAKVIYNHSLILNYLDKNVSSKIVHLKKNFLYKLELSLAKKVKFFNKTYSGWDGKKMKISKKFKPKKDWYENKIFSSHNFNFDKKKDFIIIPEIWAHFATDLKLAEKGIRYAIFVQGFYHMNSTNNFINLKKSYDGAKLIITTSKYSVSYLNNMFPNLKKKIFKVNLSVDSNKFKIKKKSNLITYMPRKLPEHSNLLLFYLKNLLPKNWKILPLINVSEKKIIKSLSISKIFLSFSNFEGLGIPPIEAALSGNKIIGYRRWRLRVLEKTYFYKS
;
A
#
# COMPACT_ATOMS: atom_id res chain seq x y z
N MET A 1 -15.82 12.09 -26.71
CA MET A 1 -15.72 12.19 -25.24
C MET A 1 -14.44 12.91 -24.85
N LYS A 2 -14.45 13.79 -23.84
CA LYS A 2 -13.23 14.48 -23.37
C LYS A 2 -12.33 13.50 -22.61
N LYS A 3 -11.07 13.44 -22.99
CA LYS A 3 -10.06 12.59 -22.33
C LYS A 3 -9.88 13.01 -20.87
N ILE A 4 -9.97 12.06 -19.93
CA ILE A 4 -9.77 12.25 -18.48
C ILE A 4 -8.36 11.78 -18.10
N ASN A 5 -7.63 12.62 -17.39
CA ASN A 5 -6.32 12.24 -16.84
C ASN A 5 -6.45 11.91 -15.36
N ILE A 6 -6.12 10.68 -14.98
CA ILE A 6 -6.06 10.25 -13.58
C ILE A 6 -4.62 10.32 -13.11
N ILE A 7 -4.37 11.16 -12.11
CA ILE A 7 -3.02 11.45 -11.62
C ILE A 7 -2.89 10.92 -10.20
N TYR A 8 -2.13 9.85 -10.03
CA TYR A 8 -1.78 9.32 -8.70
C TYR A 8 -0.59 10.07 -8.13
N LEU A 9 -0.70 10.50 -6.87
CA LEU A 9 0.43 11.01 -6.10
C LEU A 9 1.07 9.86 -5.31
N LEU A 10 2.38 9.77 -5.33
CA LEU A 10 3.11 8.72 -4.63
C LEU A 10 4.45 9.25 -4.10
N PRO A 11 4.90 8.87 -2.87
CA PRO A 11 6.22 9.26 -2.39
C PRO A 11 7.34 8.60 -3.19
N GLU A 12 8.48 9.25 -3.25
CA GLU A 12 9.74 8.57 -3.57
C GLU A 12 9.97 7.42 -2.60
N MET A 13 10.24 6.24 -3.13
CA MET A 13 10.38 5.02 -2.36
C MET A 13 11.86 4.67 -2.17
N LYS A 14 12.24 4.25 -0.96
CA LYS A 14 13.58 3.69 -0.72
C LYS A 14 13.67 2.18 -1.01
N GLY A 15 12.53 1.52 -1.18
CA GLY A 15 12.42 0.09 -1.45
C GLY A 15 11.04 -0.27 -2.00
N ALA A 16 10.84 -1.52 -2.40
CA ALA A 16 9.55 -2.00 -2.86
C ALA A 16 8.48 -1.91 -1.76
N SER A 17 7.26 -1.55 -2.14
CA SER A 17 6.12 -1.40 -1.23
C SER A 17 4.85 -1.95 -1.86
N GLY A 18 4.09 -2.72 -1.09
CA GLY A 18 2.80 -3.25 -1.53
C GLY A 18 1.79 -2.16 -1.90
N GLY A 19 1.75 -1.06 -1.13
CA GLY A 19 0.87 0.07 -1.44
C GLY A 19 1.24 0.77 -2.76
N ALA A 20 2.54 0.92 -3.04
CA ALA A 20 2.99 1.46 -4.32
C ALA A 20 2.65 0.49 -5.47
N LYS A 21 2.83 -0.81 -5.29
CA LYS A 21 2.47 -1.85 -6.28
C LYS A 21 0.99 -1.74 -6.67
N VAL A 22 0.10 -1.55 -5.70
CA VAL A 22 -1.34 -1.35 -5.95
C VAL A 22 -1.57 -0.14 -6.85
N ILE A 23 -0.95 0.99 -6.54
CA ILE A 23 -1.11 2.23 -7.33
C ILE A 23 -0.57 2.04 -8.75
N TYR A 24 0.59 1.40 -8.90
CA TYR A 24 1.15 1.11 -10.23
C TYR A 24 0.24 0.20 -11.05
N ASN A 25 -0.31 -0.84 -10.44
CA ASN A 25 -1.24 -1.74 -11.10
C ASN A 25 -2.54 -1.04 -11.48
N HIS A 26 -3.10 -0.20 -10.61
CA HIS A 26 -4.29 0.60 -10.94
C HIS A 26 -4.05 1.53 -12.13
N SER A 27 -2.92 2.26 -12.12
CA SER A 27 -2.55 3.13 -13.23
C SER A 27 -2.35 2.35 -14.54
N LEU A 28 -1.75 1.17 -14.47
CA LEU A 28 -1.59 0.28 -15.61
C LEU A 28 -2.95 -0.16 -16.18
N ILE A 29 -3.82 -0.68 -15.33
CA ILE A 29 -5.16 -1.17 -15.71
C ILE A 29 -5.98 -0.05 -16.36
N LEU A 30 -6.01 1.15 -15.76
CA LEU A 30 -6.75 2.29 -16.28
C LEU A 30 -6.30 2.69 -17.69
N ASN A 31 -5.01 2.61 -17.98
CA ASN A 31 -4.49 2.92 -19.32
C ASN A 31 -4.87 1.87 -20.38
N TYR A 32 -5.26 0.65 -19.96
CA TYR A 32 -5.67 -0.42 -20.89
C TYR A 32 -7.19 -0.57 -21.00
N LEU A 33 -7.95 -0.19 -19.97
CA LEU A 33 -9.40 -0.38 -19.95
C LEU A 33 -10.18 0.59 -20.84
N ASP A 34 -9.74 1.85 -20.92
CA ASP A 34 -10.48 2.88 -21.66
C ASP A 34 -9.51 3.86 -22.35
N LYS A 35 -9.65 3.97 -23.68
CA LYS A 35 -8.88 4.90 -24.52
C LYS A 35 -9.11 6.38 -24.16
N ASN A 36 -10.23 6.70 -23.54
CA ASN A 36 -10.55 8.04 -23.06
C ASN A 36 -9.94 8.36 -21.68
N VAL A 37 -9.35 7.40 -21.00
CA VAL A 37 -8.67 7.56 -19.72
C VAL A 37 -7.16 7.45 -19.90
N SER A 38 -6.44 8.43 -19.39
CA SER A 38 -4.98 8.38 -19.28
C SER A 38 -4.60 8.40 -17.80
N SER A 39 -3.83 7.45 -17.36
CA SER A 39 -3.36 7.40 -15.96
C SER A 39 -1.86 7.54 -15.87
N LYS A 40 -1.40 8.36 -14.95
CA LYS A 40 0.02 8.58 -14.68
C LYS A 40 0.29 8.76 -13.19
N ILE A 41 1.54 8.52 -12.81
CA ILE A 41 1.98 8.60 -11.42
C ILE A 41 3.00 9.72 -11.29
N VAL A 42 2.74 10.62 -10.36
CA VAL A 42 3.67 11.70 -10.01
C VAL A 42 4.32 11.38 -8.68
N HIS A 43 5.65 11.19 -8.71
CA HIS A 43 6.43 10.94 -7.51
C HIS A 43 6.83 12.27 -6.86
N LEU A 44 6.63 12.34 -5.54
CA LEU A 44 6.90 13.53 -4.76
C LEU A 44 8.09 13.30 -3.84
N LYS A 45 8.99 14.29 -3.78
CA LYS A 45 10.15 14.27 -2.88
C LYS A 45 9.68 14.41 -1.43
N LYS A 46 10.32 13.69 -0.53
CA LYS A 46 10.21 13.92 0.90
C LYS A 46 10.89 15.24 1.26
N ASN A 47 10.20 16.10 1.99
CA ASN A 47 10.78 17.34 2.47
C ASN A 47 11.86 17.09 3.55
N PHE A 48 12.87 17.97 3.64
CA PHE A 48 13.93 17.87 4.66
C PHE A 48 13.38 17.96 6.09
N LEU A 49 12.41 18.83 6.34
CA LEU A 49 11.76 18.96 7.66
C LEU A 49 11.12 17.65 8.14
N TYR A 50 10.55 16.88 7.24
CA TYR A 50 10.03 15.54 7.54
C TYR A 50 11.13 14.59 8.08
N LYS A 51 12.35 14.66 7.55
CA LYS A 51 13.47 13.86 8.07
C LYS A 51 13.89 14.29 9.47
N LEU A 52 13.86 15.59 9.75
CA LEU A 52 14.21 16.14 11.05
C LEU A 52 13.18 15.74 12.11
N GLU A 53 11.90 15.90 11.84
CA GLU A 53 10.81 15.49 12.74
C GLU A 53 10.82 13.98 13.01
N LEU A 54 11.10 13.15 12.02
CA LEU A 54 11.28 11.71 12.21
C LEU A 54 12.49 11.39 13.09
N SER A 55 13.57 12.16 13.01
CA SER A 55 14.75 11.98 13.84
C SER A 55 14.49 12.38 15.30
N LEU A 56 13.71 13.44 15.50
CA LEU A 56 13.25 13.88 16.82
C LEU A 56 12.21 12.90 17.41
N ALA A 57 11.25 12.44 16.60
CA ALA A 57 10.26 11.43 17.02
C ALA A 57 10.89 10.08 17.36
N LYS A 58 12.02 9.72 16.76
CA LYS A 58 12.79 8.53 17.14
C LYS A 58 13.46 8.65 18.51
N LYS A 59 13.82 9.85 18.94
CA LYS A 59 14.38 10.10 20.27
C LYS A 59 13.32 10.04 21.37
N VAL A 60 12.07 10.34 21.03
CA VAL A 60 10.92 10.20 21.93
C VAL A 60 10.24 8.86 21.57
N LYS A 61 10.46 7.82 22.37
CA LYS A 61 10.02 6.42 22.14
C LYS A 61 8.51 6.20 21.91
N PHE A 62 7.70 7.26 21.83
CA PHE A 62 6.23 7.21 21.82
C PHE A 62 5.57 7.35 20.43
N PHE A 63 6.28 7.68 19.38
CA PHE A 63 5.65 7.89 18.08
C PHE A 63 6.04 6.79 17.09
N ASN A 64 5.10 5.89 16.82
CA ASN A 64 5.07 5.14 15.58
C ASN A 64 5.32 6.11 14.42
N LYS A 65 6.17 5.69 13.46
CA LYS A 65 6.54 6.40 12.23
C LYS A 65 5.34 7.13 11.60
N THR A 66 4.99 8.27 12.15
CA THR A 66 3.99 9.14 11.55
C THR A 66 4.64 9.80 10.35
N TYR A 67 3.97 9.81 9.24
CA TYR A 67 4.37 10.59 8.06
C TYR A 67 3.96 12.07 8.22
N SER A 68 3.72 12.51 9.46
CA SER A 68 3.49 13.89 9.83
C SER A 68 4.70 14.74 9.50
N GLY A 69 4.53 15.89 8.93
CA GLY A 69 5.61 16.81 8.61
C GLY A 69 5.79 17.12 7.13
N TRP A 70 4.89 16.65 6.28
CA TRP A 70 4.83 17.14 4.90
C TRP A 70 4.01 18.42 4.86
N ASP A 71 4.71 19.53 4.69
CA ASP A 71 4.09 20.81 4.36
C ASP A 71 3.71 20.81 2.88
N GLY A 72 2.41 20.71 2.59
CA GLY A 72 1.87 20.74 1.23
C GLY A 72 2.23 22.01 0.46
N LYS A 73 2.57 23.09 1.15
CA LYS A 73 3.04 24.34 0.54
C LYS A 73 4.38 24.21 -0.16
N LYS A 74 5.20 23.20 0.22
CA LYS A 74 6.53 22.94 -0.35
C LYS A 74 6.61 21.62 -1.11
N MET A 75 5.48 21.16 -1.65
CA MET A 75 5.46 19.97 -2.47
C MET A 75 6.40 20.09 -3.67
N LYS A 76 7.41 19.22 -3.73
CA LYS A 76 8.36 19.17 -4.84
C LYS A 76 8.19 17.86 -5.60
N ILE A 77 8.01 17.97 -6.92
CA ILE A 77 8.03 16.82 -7.81
C ILE A 77 9.44 16.25 -7.87
N SER A 78 9.53 14.93 -7.81
CA SER A 78 10.79 14.26 -8.04
C SER A 78 11.09 14.14 -9.53
N LYS A 79 12.01 14.97 -10.03
CA LYS A 79 12.41 14.96 -11.43
C LYS A 79 13.30 13.77 -11.81
N LYS A 80 13.93 13.12 -10.85
CA LYS A 80 14.94 12.06 -11.07
C LYS A 80 14.54 10.67 -10.55
N PHE A 81 13.43 10.56 -9.82
CA PHE A 81 13.07 9.28 -9.24
C PHE A 81 12.54 8.32 -10.29
N LYS A 82 13.18 7.18 -10.38
CA LYS A 82 12.69 6.00 -11.13
C LYS A 82 12.71 4.81 -10.18
N PRO A 83 11.60 4.08 -10.03
CA PRO A 83 11.61 2.82 -9.29
C PRO A 83 12.63 1.86 -9.92
N LYS A 84 13.34 1.09 -9.10
CA LYS A 84 14.23 0.05 -9.62
C LYS A 84 13.43 -0.98 -10.41
N LYS A 85 13.92 -1.39 -11.58
CA LYS A 85 13.25 -2.36 -12.47
C LYS A 85 12.86 -3.65 -11.74
N ASP A 86 13.70 -4.12 -10.83
CA ASP A 86 13.49 -5.38 -10.11
C ASP A 86 12.41 -5.33 -9.03
N TRP A 87 11.92 -4.14 -8.68
CA TRP A 87 10.89 -4.02 -7.65
C TRP A 87 9.50 -4.39 -8.15
N TYR A 88 9.23 -4.17 -9.44
CA TYR A 88 7.93 -4.38 -10.03
C TYR A 88 8.12 -4.86 -11.47
N GLU A 89 7.47 -5.96 -11.83
CA GLU A 89 7.55 -6.51 -13.19
C GLU A 89 6.66 -5.76 -14.19
N ASN A 90 5.68 -5.01 -13.71
CA ASN A 90 4.74 -4.30 -14.55
C ASN A 90 5.26 -2.93 -14.98
N LYS A 91 4.86 -2.49 -16.17
CA LYS A 91 5.15 -1.15 -16.68
C LYS A 91 4.58 -0.08 -15.77
N ILE A 92 5.39 0.96 -15.47
CA ILE A 92 5.00 2.09 -14.64
C ILE A 92 4.91 3.35 -15.48
N PHE A 93 3.73 3.98 -15.48
CA PHE A 93 3.48 5.24 -16.18
C PHE A 93 3.82 6.43 -15.28
N SER A 94 5.11 6.76 -15.19
CA SER A 94 5.59 7.91 -14.40
C SER A 94 5.53 9.21 -15.20
N SER A 95 5.19 10.31 -14.53
CA SER A 95 5.28 11.66 -15.06
C SER A 95 6.11 12.54 -14.15
N HIS A 96 6.92 13.40 -14.75
CA HIS A 96 7.74 14.37 -14.04
C HIS A 96 7.15 15.79 -14.12
N ASN A 97 6.09 15.98 -14.90
CA ASN A 97 5.38 17.24 -15.04
C ASN A 97 4.02 17.18 -14.33
N PHE A 98 3.72 18.23 -13.61
CA PHE A 98 2.51 18.30 -12.80
C PHE A 98 1.90 19.70 -12.85
N ASN A 99 1.28 20.00 -13.97
CA ASN A 99 0.40 21.16 -14.13
C ASN A 99 -1.03 20.63 -14.19
N PHE A 100 -1.87 21.09 -13.28
CA PHE A 100 -3.28 20.67 -13.21
C PHE A 100 -4.14 21.39 -14.23
N ASP A 101 -4.85 20.61 -15.02
CA ASP A 101 -6.00 21.09 -15.80
C ASP A 101 -7.30 20.73 -15.04
N LYS A 102 -8.00 21.75 -14.52
CA LYS A 102 -9.26 21.58 -13.76
C LYS A 102 -10.34 20.82 -14.53
N LYS A 103 -10.34 20.89 -15.86
CA LYS A 103 -11.35 20.25 -16.71
C LYS A 103 -11.03 18.79 -17.01
N LYS A 104 -9.75 18.45 -17.12
CA LYS A 104 -9.29 17.12 -17.56
C LYS A 104 -8.74 16.26 -16.43
N ASP A 105 -8.12 16.87 -15.41
CA ASP A 105 -7.38 16.15 -14.40
C ASP A 105 -8.23 15.74 -13.21
N PHE A 106 -8.01 14.52 -12.73
CA PHE A 106 -8.55 13.97 -11.51
C PHE A 106 -7.41 13.40 -10.67
N ILE A 107 -7.23 13.93 -9.46
CA ILE A 107 -6.08 13.57 -8.62
C ILE A 107 -6.47 12.47 -7.64
N ILE A 108 -5.62 11.46 -7.47
CA ILE A 108 -5.78 10.44 -6.44
C ILE A 108 -4.66 10.60 -5.42
N ILE A 109 -5.05 10.91 -4.19
CA ILE A 109 -4.16 11.18 -3.07
C ILE A 109 -4.20 10.00 -2.12
N PRO A 110 -3.07 9.36 -1.76
CA PRO A 110 -3.04 8.31 -0.74
C PRO A 110 -3.40 8.88 0.64
N GLU A 111 -4.00 8.06 1.49
CA GLU A 111 -4.48 8.44 2.83
C GLU A 111 -3.40 9.10 3.69
N ILE A 112 -2.16 8.68 3.53
CA ILE A 112 -1.01 9.24 4.27
C ILE A 112 -0.76 10.73 3.97
N TRP A 113 -1.35 11.24 2.89
CA TRP A 113 -1.24 12.62 2.44
C TRP A 113 -2.59 13.29 2.20
N ALA A 114 -3.65 12.74 2.76
CA ALA A 114 -4.99 13.28 2.57
C ALA A 114 -5.07 14.78 2.94
N HIS A 115 -4.33 15.22 3.98
CA HIS A 115 -4.28 16.63 4.40
C HIS A 115 -3.79 17.59 3.31
N PHE A 116 -3.03 17.12 2.30
CA PHE A 116 -2.60 17.97 1.19
C PHE A 116 -3.74 18.57 0.38
N ALA A 117 -4.87 17.88 0.32
CA ALA A 117 -6.01 18.42 -0.38
C ALA A 117 -6.45 19.76 0.21
N THR A 118 -6.41 19.90 1.55
CA THR A 118 -6.68 21.17 2.24
C THR A 118 -5.51 22.15 2.14
N ASP A 119 -4.28 21.68 2.37
CA ASP A 119 -3.09 22.52 2.32
C ASP A 119 -2.88 23.17 0.94
N LEU A 120 -3.19 22.45 -0.13
CA LEU A 120 -3.14 22.93 -1.51
C LEU A 120 -4.42 23.63 -1.95
N LYS A 121 -5.45 23.70 -1.10
CA LYS A 121 -6.75 24.29 -1.38
C LYS A 121 -7.39 23.70 -2.65
N LEU A 122 -7.33 22.38 -2.84
CA LEU A 122 -7.74 21.75 -4.09
C LEU A 122 -9.23 21.95 -4.36
N ALA A 123 -10.09 21.75 -3.36
CA ALA A 123 -11.54 21.95 -3.49
C ALA A 123 -11.89 23.41 -3.82
N GLU A 124 -11.27 24.38 -3.12
CA GLU A 124 -11.46 25.81 -3.35
C GLU A 124 -11.03 26.23 -4.76
N LYS A 125 -9.99 25.62 -5.28
CA LYS A 125 -9.51 25.83 -6.66
C LYS A 125 -10.32 25.08 -7.71
N GLY A 126 -11.37 24.36 -7.32
CA GLY A 126 -12.18 23.55 -8.23
C GLY A 126 -11.47 22.34 -8.82
N ILE A 127 -10.38 21.88 -8.21
CA ILE A 127 -9.63 20.71 -8.64
C ILE A 127 -10.29 19.46 -8.06
N ARG A 128 -10.66 18.51 -8.93
CA ARG A 128 -11.30 17.25 -8.52
C ARG A 128 -10.28 16.28 -7.99
N TYR A 129 -10.59 15.63 -6.86
CA TYR A 129 -9.71 14.61 -6.31
C TYR A 129 -10.48 13.51 -5.57
N ALA A 130 -9.81 12.38 -5.40
CA ALA A 130 -10.19 11.28 -4.52
C ALA A 130 -9.11 11.04 -3.48
N ILE A 131 -9.52 10.47 -2.33
CA ILE A 131 -8.60 9.95 -1.33
C ILE A 131 -8.61 8.43 -1.44
N PHE A 132 -7.43 7.81 -1.59
CA PHE A 132 -7.27 6.37 -1.70
C PHE A 132 -6.74 5.80 -0.38
N VAL A 133 -7.64 5.16 0.38
CA VAL A 133 -7.37 4.60 1.70
C VAL A 133 -7.00 3.12 1.55
N GLN A 134 -5.72 2.83 1.53
CA GLN A 134 -5.20 1.46 1.50
C GLN A 134 -5.04 0.86 2.91
N GLY A 135 -4.84 1.72 3.92
CA GLY A 135 -4.73 1.33 5.32
C GLY A 135 -5.26 2.41 6.24
N PHE A 136 -6.50 2.27 6.72
CA PHE A 136 -7.17 3.26 7.57
C PHE A 136 -6.35 3.70 8.80
N TYR A 137 -5.47 2.83 9.30
CA TYR A 137 -4.57 3.11 10.42
C TYR A 137 -3.42 4.08 10.07
N HIS A 138 -3.27 4.50 8.83
CA HIS A 138 -2.35 5.54 8.41
C HIS A 138 -3.01 6.93 8.31
N MET A 139 -4.30 7.03 8.59
CA MET A 139 -5.04 8.30 8.52
C MET A 139 -4.60 9.30 9.60
N ASN A 140 -3.97 8.83 10.67
CA ASN A 140 -3.37 9.66 11.72
C ASN A 140 -1.99 10.25 11.34
N SER A 141 -1.66 10.27 10.08
CA SER A 141 -0.39 10.85 9.58
C SER A 141 -0.31 12.37 9.72
N THR A 142 -1.39 13.02 10.12
CA THR A 142 -1.44 14.44 10.46
C THR A 142 -1.98 14.64 11.88
N ASN A 143 -1.42 15.59 12.61
CA ASN A 143 -1.91 15.98 13.94
C ASN A 143 -3.11 16.96 13.85
N ASN A 144 -3.49 17.39 12.65
CA ASN A 144 -4.59 18.33 12.42
C ASN A 144 -5.81 17.60 11.86
N PHE A 145 -6.67 17.12 12.76
CA PHE A 145 -7.90 16.43 12.39
C PHE A 145 -8.87 17.33 11.60
N ILE A 146 -8.92 18.62 11.90
CA ILE A 146 -9.80 19.59 11.20
C ILE A 146 -9.42 19.67 9.73
N ASN A 147 -8.12 19.82 9.43
CA ASN A 147 -7.63 19.85 8.05
C ASN A 147 -7.85 18.50 7.35
N LEU A 148 -7.62 17.40 8.06
CA LEU A 148 -7.91 16.08 7.53
C LEU A 148 -9.39 15.94 7.15
N LYS A 149 -10.29 16.32 8.07
CA LYS A 149 -11.74 16.29 7.83
C LYS A 149 -12.13 17.12 6.61
N LYS A 150 -11.65 18.37 6.51
CA LYS A 150 -11.87 19.22 5.33
C LYS A 150 -11.41 18.55 4.03
N SER A 151 -10.29 17.84 4.06
CA SER A 151 -9.81 17.10 2.89
C SER A 151 -10.74 15.96 2.47
N TYR A 152 -11.29 15.23 3.44
CA TYR A 152 -12.27 14.17 3.16
C TYR A 152 -13.62 14.76 2.69
N ASP A 153 -14.10 15.84 3.31
CA ASP A 153 -15.35 16.51 2.92
C ASP A 153 -15.29 17.04 1.47
N GLY A 154 -14.16 17.61 1.07
CA GLY A 154 -13.94 18.14 -0.28
C GLY A 154 -13.66 17.09 -1.35
N ALA A 155 -13.36 15.85 -0.97
CA ALA A 155 -13.12 14.77 -1.93
C ALA A 155 -14.39 14.42 -2.71
N LYS A 156 -14.24 14.15 -4.02
CA LYS A 156 -15.33 13.63 -4.86
C LYS A 156 -15.61 12.16 -4.57
N LEU A 157 -14.57 11.39 -4.31
CA LEU A 157 -14.62 9.95 -3.99
C LEU A 157 -13.64 9.64 -2.86
N ILE A 158 -13.97 8.64 -2.05
CA ILE A 158 -13.09 8.00 -1.08
C ILE A 158 -13.02 6.54 -1.50
N ILE A 159 -11.85 6.10 -1.94
CA ILE A 159 -11.64 4.75 -2.45
C ILE A 159 -10.95 3.95 -1.36
N THR A 160 -11.41 2.73 -1.08
CA THR A 160 -10.77 1.84 -0.12
C THR A 160 -10.78 0.39 -0.61
N THR A 161 -9.99 -0.47 0.03
CA THR A 161 -9.71 -1.83 -0.45
C THR A 161 -10.31 -2.93 0.42
N SER A 162 -10.93 -2.59 1.55
CA SER A 162 -11.48 -3.58 2.47
C SER A 162 -12.81 -3.14 3.10
N LYS A 163 -13.66 -4.12 3.47
CA LYS A 163 -14.90 -3.87 4.22
C LYS A 163 -14.64 -3.18 5.56
N TYR A 164 -13.51 -3.50 6.20
CA TYR A 164 -13.13 -2.89 7.47
C TYR A 164 -12.81 -1.41 7.33
N SER A 165 -12.08 -1.06 6.28
CA SER A 165 -11.81 0.35 5.99
C SER A 165 -13.10 1.11 5.67
N VAL A 166 -14.06 0.48 4.98
CA VAL A 166 -15.40 1.08 4.76
C VAL A 166 -16.11 1.33 6.09
N SER A 167 -16.16 0.32 6.98
CA SER A 167 -16.79 0.47 8.29
C SER A 167 -16.13 1.55 9.13
N TYR A 168 -14.80 1.57 9.17
CA TYR A 168 -14.02 2.57 9.87
C TYR A 168 -14.28 3.99 9.34
N LEU A 169 -14.26 4.16 8.03
CA LEU A 169 -14.53 5.46 7.38
C LEU A 169 -15.97 5.92 7.61
N ASN A 170 -16.94 5.01 7.58
CA ASN A 170 -18.33 5.32 7.88
C ASN A 170 -18.54 5.81 9.32
N ASN A 171 -17.81 5.24 10.28
CA ASN A 171 -17.87 5.65 11.68
C ASN A 171 -17.16 7.00 11.88
N MET A 172 -16.03 7.21 11.20
CA MET A 172 -15.23 8.43 11.35
C MET A 172 -15.84 9.63 10.60
N PHE A 173 -16.48 9.35 9.46
CA PHE A 173 -17.08 10.34 8.58
C PHE A 173 -18.50 9.93 8.15
N PRO A 174 -19.48 9.90 9.07
CA PRO A 174 -20.82 9.36 8.77
C PRO A 174 -21.53 10.06 7.62
N ASN A 175 -21.28 11.36 7.43
CA ASN A 175 -21.87 12.15 6.36
C ASN A 175 -21.29 11.85 4.97
N LEU A 176 -20.21 11.06 4.88
CA LEU A 176 -19.52 10.76 3.62
C LEU A 176 -19.82 9.36 3.07
N LYS A 177 -20.74 8.60 3.66
CA LYS A 177 -21.07 7.22 3.24
C LYS A 177 -21.29 7.07 1.74
N LYS A 178 -22.01 7.99 1.12
CA LYS A 178 -22.31 7.98 -0.33
C LYS A 178 -21.07 8.19 -1.22
N LYS A 179 -19.95 8.69 -0.67
CA LYS A 179 -18.70 8.92 -1.39
C LYS A 179 -17.68 7.79 -1.19
N ILE A 180 -17.95 6.81 -0.32
CA ILE A 180 -17.01 5.73 0.02
C ILE A 180 -17.27 4.52 -0.86
N PHE A 181 -16.28 4.18 -1.67
CA PHE A 181 -16.33 3.07 -2.61
C PHE A 181 -15.25 2.04 -2.29
N LYS A 182 -15.66 0.77 -2.17
CA LYS A 182 -14.74 -0.33 -2.03
C LYS A 182 -14.32 -0.86 -3.39
N VAL A 183 -13.01 -0.84 -3.66
CA VAL A 183 -12.40 -1.47 -4.82
C VAL A 183 -11.70 -2.75 -4.38
N ASN A 184 -11.96 -3.85 -5.07
CA ASN A 184 -11.26 -5.10 -4.78
C ASN A 184 -9.84 -5.02 -5.36
N LEU A 185 -8.84 -5.38 -4.54
CA LEU A 185 -7.50 -5.59 -5.03
C LEU A 185 -7.43 -6.96 -5.69
N SER A 186 -6.87 -7.02 -6.87
CA SER A 186 -6.55 -8.27 -7.55
C SER A 186 -5.06 -8.60 -7.36
N VAL A 187 -4.76 -9.87 -7.18
CA VAL A 187 -3.43 -10.43 -7.28
C VAL A 187 -3.41 -11.28 -8.55
N ASP A 188 -2.44 -11.04 -9.41
CA ASP A 188 -2.30 -11.82 -10.64
C ASP A 188 -1.91 -13.26 -10.31
N SER A 189 -2.91 -14.16 -10.32
CA SER A 189 -2.74 -15.57 -9.99
C SER A 189 -1.80 -16.30 -10.98
N ASN A 190 -1.66 -15.79 -12.20
CA ASN A 190 -0.76 -16.40 -13.20
C ASN A 190 0.71 -16.27 -12.82
N LYS A 191 1.06 -15.29 -12.00
CA LYS A 191 2.43 -15.12 -11.47
C LYS A 191 2.76 -16.07 -10.33
N PHE A 192 1.76 -16.46 -9.53
CA PHE A 192 1.94 -17.24 -8.29
C PHE A 192 1.53 -18.69 -8.49
N LYS A 193 2.40 -19.47 -9.14
CA LYS A 193 2.14 -20.89 -9.45
C LYS A 193 2.74 -21.80 -8.39
N ILE A 194 2.06 -22.91 -8.14
CA ILE A 194 2.54 -23.98 -7.26
C ILE A 194 3.61 -24.80 -7.98
N LYS A 195 4.76 -24.99 -7.34
CA LYS A 195 5.82 -25.90 -7.79
C LYS A 195 6.05 -26.98 -6.74
N LYS A 196 6.91 -27.96 -7.04
CA LYS A 196 7.33 -28.98 -6.06
C LYS A 196 7.81 -28.30 -4.79
N LYS A 197 7.16 -28.61 -3.67
CA LYS A 197 7.41 -27.98 -2.38
C LYS A 197 8.65 -28.54 -1.70
N SER A 198 9.44 -27.65 -1.12
CA SER A 198 10.57 -27.98 -0.26
C SER A 198 10.26 -27.64 1.21
N ASN A 199 11.00 -28.20 2.14
CA ASN A 199 10.90 -27.88 3.57
C ASN A 199 11.45 -26.47 3.83
N LEU A 200 10.76 -25.48 3.31
CA LEU A 200 11.13 -24.06 3.35
C LEU A 200 10.02 -23.25 4.01
N ILE A 201 10.41 -22.44 4.99
CA ILE A 201 9.58 -21.41 5.62
C ILE A 201 10.03 -20.06 5.07
N THR A 202 9.10 -19.27 4.55
CA THR A 202 9.36 -17.92 4.11
C THR A 202 8.59 -16.90 4.95
N TYR A 203 9.09 -15.67 5.07
CA TYR A 203 8.45 -14.59 5.80
C TYR A 203 8.97 -13.23 5.38
N MET A 204 8.21 -12.17 5.71
CA MET A 204 8.59 -10.77 5.46
C MET A 204 8.65 -10.00 6.78
N PRO A 205 9.84 -9.75 7.36
CA PRO A 205 10.00 -9.23 8.73
C PRO A 205 9.73 -7.73 8.89
N ARG A 206 9.43 -7.00 7.81
CA ARG A 206 9.29 -5.54 7.83
C ARG A 206 8.27 -5.01 8.84
N LYS A 207 7.22 -5.78 9.11
CA LYS A 207 6.19 -5.45 10.08
C LYS A 207 6.34 -6.35 11.29
N LEU A 208 6.49 -5.83 12.46
CA LEU A 208 6.74 -6.57 13.70
C LEU A 208 8.06 -7.40 13.67
N PRO A 209 9.20 -6.75 13.44
CA PRO A 209 10.48 -7.44 13.43
C PRO A 209 10.79 -8.11 14.78
N GLU A 210 10.36 -7.55 15.90
CA GLU A 210 10.54 -8.09 17.24
C GLU A 210 9.86 -9.46 17.38
N HIS A 211 8.62 -9.57 16.91
CA HIS A 211 7.86 -10.84 16.96
C HIS A 211 8.46 -11.89 16.02
N SER A 212 8.91 -11.47 14.83
CA SER A 212 9.56 -12.40 13.92
C SER A 212 10.89 -12.91 14.51
N ASN A 213 11.70 -12.05 15.12
CA ASN A 213 12.96 -12.41 15.73
C ASN A 213 12.77 -13.38 16.90
N LEU A 214 11.78 -13.13 17.77
CA LEU A 214 11.46 -14.00 18.88
C LEU A 214 11.05 -15.41 18.39
N LEU A 215 10.11 -15.49 17.46
CA LEU A 215 9.67 -16.77 16.91
C LEU A 215 10.83 -17.51 16.22
N LEU A 216 11.66 -16.82 15.47
CA LEU A 216 12.79 -17.41 14.78
C LEU A 216 13.88 -17.93 15.73
N PHE A 217 14.05 -17.28 16.88
CA PHE A 217 14.95 -17.78 17.93
C PHE A 217 14.55 -19.19 18.37
N TYR A 218 13.26 -19.41 18.64
CA TYR A 218 12.76 -20.75 18.99
C TYR A 218 12.80 -21.73 17.81
N LEU A 219 12.32 -21.30 16.64
CA LEU A 219 12.24 -22.17 15.47
C LEU A 219 13.62 -22.72 15.04
N LYS A 220 14.67 -21.93 15.14
CA LYS A 220 16.04 -22.40 14.79
C LYS A 220 16.47 -23.62 15.58
N ASN A 221 16.01 -23.75 16.82
CA ASN A 221 16.38 -24.86 17.71
C ASN A 221 15.40 -26.04 17.63
N LEU A 222 14.19 -25.83 17.18
CA LEU A 222 13.12 -26.83 17.18
C LEU A 222 12.86 -27.44 15.80
N LEU A 223 13.29 -26.78 14.72
CA LEU A 223 13.07 -27.28 13.37
C LEU A 223 13.98 -28.48 13.06
N PRO A 224 13.44 -29.50 12.38
CA PRO A 224 14.25 -30.58 11.85
C PRO A 224 15.36 -30.06 10.93
N LYS A 225 16.52 -30.74 10.90
CA LYS A 225 17.72 -30.32 10.13
C LYS A 225 17.46 -30.10 8.63
N ASN A 226 16.45 -30.75 8.06
CA ASN A 226 16.11 -30.66 6.65
C ASN A 226 15.17 -29.46 6.33
N TRP A 227 14.80 -28.63 7.32
CA TRP A 227 14.06 -27.39 7.12
C TRP A 227 14.95 -26.17 7.00
N LYS A 228 14.54 -25.22 6.16
CA LYS A 228 15.22 -23.93 5.98
C LYS A 228 14.26 -22.77 6.23
N ILE A 229 14.78 -21.66 6.73
CA ILE A 229 14.04 -20.41 6.92
C ILE A 229 14.65 -19.34 6.02
N LEU A 230 13.83 -18.67 5.23
CA LEU A 230 14.25 -17.65 4.27
C LEU A 230 13.50 -16.33 4.50
N PRO A 231 14.17 -15.28 5.00
CA PRO A 231 13.61 -13.93 5.03
C PRO A 231 13.55 -13.31 3.62
N LEU A 232 12.43 -12.72 3.27
CA LEU A 232 12.23 -11.98 2.03
C LEU A 232 12.36 -10.48 2.30
N ILE A 233 13.59 -9.98 2.35
CA ILE A 233 13.96 -8.60 2.66
C ILE A 233 14.65 -7.98 1.45
N ASN A 234 14.12 -6.84 0.97
CA ASN A 234 14.72 -6.08 -0.14
C ASN A 234 15.05 -6.92 -1.39
N VAL A 235 14.24 -7.93 -1.64
CA VAL A 235 14.38 -8.81 -2.80
C VAL A 235 13.46 -8.37 -3.94
N SER A 236 13.81 -8.75 -5.18
CA SER A 236 13.00 -8.49 -6.37
C SER A 236 11.67 -9.25 -6.33
N GLU A 237 10.65 -8.76 -7.04
CA GLU A 237 9.37 -9.46 -7.18
C GLU A 237 9.56 -10.89 -7.73
N LYS A 238 10.44 -11.04 -8.72
CA LYS A 238 10.82 -12.35 -9.28
C LYS A 238 11.35 -13.32 -8.22
N LYS A 239 12.18 -12.83 -7.28
CA LYS A 239 12.69 -13.65 -6.17
C LYS A 239 11.59 -14.04 -5.19
N ILE A 240 10.63 -13.12 -4.90
CA ILE A 240 9.46 -13.41 -4.07
C ILE A 240 8.65 -14.54 -4.70
N ILE A 241 8.27 -14.41 -5.97
CA ILE A 241 7.49 -15.41 -6.72
C ILE A 241 8.18 -16.77 -6.67
N LYS A 242 9.49 -16.81 -6.99
CA LYS A 242 10.28 -18.06 -6.96
C LYS A 242 10.29 -18.69 -5.57
N SER A 243 10.50 -17.89 -4.53
CA SER A 243 10.59 -18.42 -3.16
C SER A 243 9.24 -18.92 -2.67
N LEU A 244 8.15 -18.21 -2.91
CA LEU A 244 6.81 -18.62 -2.53
C LEU A 244 6.36 -19.88 -3.28
N SER A 245 6.73 -20.03 -4.56
CA SER A 245 6.31 -21.20 -5.36
C SER A 245 6.84 -22.53 -4.81
N ILE A 246 8.00 -22.54 -4.13
CA ILE A 246 8.66 -23.73 -3.59
C ILE A 246 8.54 -23.88 -2.07
N SER A 247 8.17 -22.82 -1.33
CA SER A 247 8.05 -22.91 0.13
C SER A 247 6.76 -23.61 0.56
N LYS A 248 6.81 -24.38 1.66
CA LYS A 248 5.63 -25.02 2.29
C LYS A 248 4.87 -24.07 3.19
N ILE A 249 5.57 -23.19 3.89
CA ILE A 249 4.99 -22.33 4.92
C ILE A 249 5.38 -20.87 4.67
N PHE A 250 4.42 -19.98 4.85
CA PHE A 250 4.63 -18.54 4.92
C PHE A 250 4.21 -18.02 6.30
N LEU A 251 5.15 -17.39 7.02
CA LEU A 251 4.84 -16.74 8.30
C LEU A 251 4.41 -15.28 8.07
N SER A 252 3.21 -14.96 8.53
CA SER A 252 2.61 -13.63 8.40
C SER A 252 2.64 -12.88 9.72
N PHE A 253 3.59 -11.97 9.87
CA PHE A 253 3.71 -11.08 11.01
C PHE A 253 3.12 -9.72 10.68
N SER A 254 1.87 -9.46 11.04
CA SER A 254 1.27 -8.16 10.80
C SER A 254 0.01 -7.92 11.63
N ASN A 255 0.00 -6.82 12.39
CA ASN A 255 -1.14 -6.41 13.22
C ASN A 255 -2.18 -5.61 12.44
N PHE A 256 -1.72 -4.62 11.67
CA PHE A 256 -2.58 -3.66 10.99
C PHE A 256 -2.33 -3.71 9.50
N GLU A 257 -3.38 -3.96 8.76
CA GLU A 257 -3.33 -3.94 7.30
C GLU A 257 -4.72 -3.67 6.71
N GLY A 258 -4.73 -3.07 5.51
CA GLY A 258 -5.93 -3.00 4.70
C GLY A 258 -6.33 -4.38 4.17
N LEU A 259 -5.56 -4.96 3.26
CA LEU A 259 -5.83 -6.27 2.67
C LEU A 259 -4.69 -7.29 2.83
N GLY A 260 -3.46 -6.93 3.03
CA GLY A 260 -2.35 -7.88 3.17
C GLY A 260 -2.06 -8.75 1.95
N ILE A 261 -1.44 -8.16 0.96
CA ILE A 261 -1.08 -8.84 -0.28
C ILE A 261 -0.15 -10.05 -0.08
N PRO A 262 0.92 -9.99 0.72
CA PRO A 262 1.86 -11.10 0.80
C PRO A 262 1.28 -12.45 1.24
N PRO A 263 0.40 -12.53 2.25
CA PRO A 263 -0.26 -13.80 2.56
C PRO A 263 -1.14 -14.34 1.41
N ILE A 264 -1.77 -13.46 0.62
CA ILE A 264 -2.56 -13.87 -0.55
C ILE A 264 -1.64 -14.44 -1.62
N GLU A 265 -0.54 -13.78 -1.92
CA GLU A 265 0.47 -14.26 -2.88
C GLU A 265 1.03 -15.62 -2.45
N ALA A 266 1.29 -15.80 -1.15
CA ALA A 266 1.76 -17.06 -0.61
C ALA A 266 0.69 -18.16 -0.69
N ALA A 267 -0.57 -17.86 -0.39
CA ALA A 267 -1.68 -18.82 -0.52
C ALA A 267 -1.87 -19.27 -1.99
N LEU A 268 -1.85 -18.32 -2.94
CA LEU A 268 -1.90 -18.60 -4.38
C LEU A 268 -0.74 -19.50 -4.83
N SER A 269 0.42 -19.36 -4.17
CA SER A 269 1.58 -20.23 -4.41
C SER A 269 1.50 -21.57 -3.68
N GLY A 270 0.40 -21.91 -2.98
CA GLY A 270 0.21 -23.16 -2.26
C GLY A 270 0.98 -23.26 -0.94
N ASN A 271 1.23 -22.15 -0.26
CA ASN A 271 1.84 -22.15 1.06
C ASN A 271 0.78 -22.27 2.15
N LYS A 272 1.08 -23.02 3.23
CA LYS A 272 0.34 -22.90 4.48
C LYS A 272 0.67 -21.57 5.14
N ILE A 273 -0.36 -20.77 5.44
CA ILE A 273 -0.19 -19.47 6.07
C ILE A 273 -0.31 -19.62 7.58
N ILE A 274 0.72 -19.19 8.32
CA ILE A 274 0.75 -19.21 9.79
C ILE A 274 1.05 -17.78 10.25
N GLY A 275 0.30 -17.26 11.21
CA GLY A 275 0.54 -15.91 11.72
C GLY A 275 -0.61 -15.38 12.56
N TYR A 276 -0.61 -14.07 12.81
CA TYR A 276 -1.61 -13.45 13.68
C TYR A 276 -3.00 -13.42 13.06
N ARG A 277 -3.98 -13.98 13.81
CA ARG A 277 -5.40 -14.16 13.41
C ARG A 277 -6.20 -12.84 13.44
N ARG A 278 -5.66 -11.69 13.16
CA ARG A 278 -6.47 -10.47 13.11
C ARG A 278 -7.02 -10.22 11.71
N TRP A 279 -8.35 -10.33 11.55
CA TRP A 279 -9.21 -9.84 10.46
C TRP A 279 -8.97 -10.43 9.05
N ARG A 280 -7.78 -10.97 8.72
CA ARG A 280 -7.37 -11.40 7.39
C ARG A 280 -7.63 -12.86 7.08
N LEU A 281 -7.37 -13.73 8.05
CA LEU A 281 -7.53 -15.17 7.85
C LEU A 281 -8.97 -15.55 7.55
N ARG A 282 -9.97 -14.77 7.99
CA ARG A 282 -11.36 -15.00 7.60
C ARG A 282 -11.60 -14.91 6.09
N VAL A 283 -10.84 -14.09 5.36
CA VAL A 283 -10.93 -14.04 3.89
C VAL A 283 -10.27 -15.28 3.29
N LEU A 284 -9.13 -15.70 3.83
CA LEU A 284 -8.43 -16.89 3.38
C LEU A 284 -9.16 -18.17 3.80
N GLU A 285 -9.68 -18.25 5.03
CA GLU A 285 -10.49 -19.38 5.52
C GLU A 285 -11.72 -19.60 4.65
N LYS A 286 -12.41 -18.56 4.23
CA LYS A 286 -13.58 -18.69 3.35
C LYS A 286 -13.24 -19.03 1.89
N THR A 287 -12.03 -18.71 1.43
CA THR A 287 -11.68 -18.82 0.00
C THR A 287 -10.86 -20.06 -0.33
N TYR A 288 -10.08 -20.59 0.62
CA TYR A 288 -9.03 -21.57 0.29
C TYR A 288 -9.03 -22.86 1.14
N PHE A 289 -9.82 -22.97 2.21
CA PHE A 289 -9.84 -24.16 3.05
C PHE A 289 -11.02 -25.11 2.82
N TYR A 290 -11.91 -24.80 1.89
CA TYR A 290 -13.05 -25.66 1.54
C TYR A 290 -12.89 -26.39 0.20
N LYS A 291 -11.65 -26.63 -0.24
CA LYS A 291 -11.35 -27.58 -1.32
C LYS A 291 -10.20 -28.49 -0.88
N SER A 292 -10.48 -29.38 0.00
CA SER A 292 -9.78 -30.67 0.17
C SER A 292 -10.62 -31.75 -0.45
#